data_9e99fa6f9d74cb1d6647d71cc1eb2fd8
#
_entry.id   9e99fa6f9d74cb1d6647d71cc1eb2fd8
#
_cell.length_a   1.000
_cell.length_b   1.000
_cell.length_c   1.000
_cell.angle_alpha   90.00
_cell.angle_beta   90.00
_cell.angle_gamma   90.00
#
_symmetry.space_group_name_H-M   'P 1'
#
loop_
_entity.id
_entity.type
_entity.pdbx_description
1 polymer ?
#
loop_
_entity_poly.entity_id
_entity_poly.type
_entity_poly.pdbx_seq_one_letter_code
_entity_poly.pdbx_strand_id
1 'polypeptide(L)'
;VPRLFGTDGVRGVAGVDLTADLARSLARAAVAELRPSGPVVVGRDTRPSGQWLQAAVVEGFTGAGVDVVLLGVIPTPAVARALVIGVPGLQVPASFGVVISASHNPMLDNGIKFFGAGGLKLTDDVEAAIERRVHDGAEALDTEPGRIVVDLSADPQWYADALLSGLPHPLDGLRVVVDCANGAASTVARTVYAGAGADVVVVFDDVSGDGINDGCGATHLEAVRAAVREHRADVGIAHDGDADRCLAVTASGDVVDGDAILAILAVDLFDRGLLPGATIAATVMSNLGLASALRSHGISVAVTAVGDRSVTERMRADGLALGGEQSGHIVLADQATTGDGILTALHLLARVASSGRSLAELASVLHRLPQVLVNVRVVDREAALSVVMPLAGEAAERLGDTGRVLVRPSGTEPLVRVMVEAPDADQAADIAERLAASIR
;
A
#
# COMPACT_ATOMS: atom_id res chain seq x y z
N VAL A 1 -21.52 17.22 -8.49
CA VAL A 1 -21.63 15.81 -8.03
C VAL A 1 -20.37 15.50 -7.21
N PRO A 2 -20.46 14.82 -6.05
CA PRO A 2 -19.28 14.42 -5.32
C PRO A 2 -18.41 13.50 -6.17
N ARG A 3 -17.09 13.63 -6.09
CA ARG A 3 -16.13 12.77 -6.80
C ARG A 3 -16.25 11.33 -6.28
N LEU A 4 -16.39 10.36 -7.19
CA LEU A 4 -16.47 8.93 -6.84
C LEU A 4 -15.09 8.37 -6.52
N PHE A 5 -14.09 8.65 -7.38
CA PHE A 5 -12.73 8.18 -7.17
C PHE A 5 -12.03 9.01 -6.09
N GLY A 6 -11.59 8.33 -5.04
CA GLY A 6 -10.67 8.87 -4.03
C GLY A 6 -9.22 8.79 -4.48
N THR A 7 -8.29 8.78 -3.52
CA THR A 7 -6.86 8.59 -3.79
C THR A 7 -6.51 7.15 -4.20
N ASP A 8 -7.37 6.19 -3.90
CA ASP A 8 -7.14 4.76 -4.14
C ASP A 8 -8.46 4.04 -4.51
N GLY A 9 -8.97 4.33 -5.69
CA GLY A 9 -10.20 3.78 -6.23
C GLY A 9 -11.48 4.38 -5.66
N VAL A 10 -12.62 3.72 -5.92
CA VAL A 10 -13.94 4.07 -5.39
C VAL A 10 -14.16 3.28 -4.12
N ARG A 11 -14.33 3.95 -2.97
CA ARG A 11 -14.51 3.33 -1.66
C ARG A 11 -15.79 3.81 -0.98
N GLY A 12 -16.37 2.98 -0.13
CA GLY A 12 -17.51 3.32 0.70
C GLY A 12 -18.02 2.15 1.51
N VAL A 13 -19.06 2.39 2.32
CA VAL A 13 -19.75 1.35 3.07
C VAL A 13 -20.48 0.43 2.09
N ALA A 14 -20.12 -0.86 2.14
CA ALA A 14 -20.67 -1.85 1.22
C ALA A 14 -22.19 -2.01 1.38
N GLY A 15 -22.90 -1.93 0.26
CA GLY A 15 -24.37 -1.96 0.21
C GLY A 15 -25.06 -0.61 0.50
N VAL A 16 -24.32 0.42 0.91
CA VAL A 16 -24.82 1.77 1.12
C VAL A 16 -24.24 2.72 0.07
N ASP A 17 -22.95 3.00 0.16
CA ASP A 17 -22.24 3.87 -0.78
C ASP A 17 -21.76 3.08 -2.01
N LEU A 18 -21.20 1.89 -1.77
CA LEU A 18 -20.72 0.98 -2.80
C LEU A 18 -21.74 -0.17 -3.00
N THR A 19 -22.66 0.04 -3.94
CA THR A 19 -23.74 -0.90 -4.28
C THR A 19 -23.35 -1.82 -5.45
N ALA A 20 -24.10 -2.93 -5.64
CA ALA A 20 -23.93 -3.81 -6.81
C ALA A 20 -24.17 -3.06 -8.14
N ASP A 21 -25.13 -2.14 -8.16
CA ASP A 21 -25.43 -1.35 -9.36
C ASP A 21 -24.30 -0.37 -9.69
N LEU A 22 -23.71 0.27 -8.68
CA LEU A 22 -22.53 1.11 -8.87
C LEU A 22 -21.32 0.29 -9.36
N ALA A 23 -21.08 -0.88 -8.75
CA ALA A 23 -20.00 -1.78 -9.16
C ALA A 23 -20.13 -2.23 -10.62
N ARG A 24 -21.35 -2.62 -11.03
CA ARG A 24 -21.68 -2.97 -12.43
C ARG A 24 -21.48 -1.79 -13.37
N SER A 25 -21.91 -0.60 -12.96
CA SER A 25 -21.79 0.63 -13.77
C SER A 25 -20.33 1.03 -13.93
N LEU A 26 -19.52 0.94 -12.88
CA LEU A 26 -18.06 1.19 -12.94
C LEU A 26 -17.37 0.22 -13.91
N ALA A 27 -17.73 -1.07 -13.88
CA ALA A 27 -17.16 -2.07 -14.79
C ALA A 27 -17.49 -1.73 -16.26
N ARG A 28 -18.75 -1.42 -16.57
CA ARG A 28 -19.18 -1.00 -17.93
C ARG A 28 -18.50 0.29 -18.38
N ALA A 29 -18.43 1.29 -17.51
CA ALA A 29 -17.78 2.55 -17.79
C ALA A 29 -16.29 2.38 -18.08
N ALA A 30 -15.62 1.49 -17.30
CA ALA A 30 -14.21 1.14 -17.52
C ALA A 30 -14.00 0.47 -18.89
N VAL A 31 -14.87 -0.45 -19.30
CA VAL A 31 -14.81 -1.06 -20.65
C VAL A 31 -14.95 0.00 -21.75
N ALA A 32 -15.92 0.89 -21.62
CA ALA A 32 -16.18 1.94 -22.61
C ALA A 32 -15.02 2.94 -22.73
N GLU A 33 -14.32 3.21 -21.61
CA GLU A 33 -13.17 4.12 -21.59
C GLU A 33 -11.88 3.45 -22.02
N LEU A 34 -11.54 2.30 -21.43
CA LEU A 34 -10.26 1.62 -21.63
C LEU A 34 -10.20 0.78 -22.90
N ARG A 35 -11.37 0.40 -23.47
CA ARG A 35 -11.51 -0.38 -24.73
C ARG A 35 -10.59 -1.60 -24.75
N PRO A 36 -10.76 -2.55 -23.83
CA PRO A 36 -9.87 -3.70 -23.70
C PRO A 36 -9.84 -4.54 -24.98
N SER A 37 -8.65 -5.00 -25.35
CA SER A 37 -8.44 -5.92 -26.48
C SER A 37 -8.28 -7.39 -26.01
N GLY A 38 -8.23 -7.63 -24.72
CA GLY A 38 -8.11 -8.93 -24.08
C GLY A 38 -8.91 -8.97 -22.78
N PRO A 39 -8.86 -10.08 -22.05
CA PRO A 39 -9.60 -10.26 -20.79
C PRO A 39 -9.23 -9.25 -19.72
N VAL A 40 -10.12 -9.12 -18.72
CA VAL A 40 -9.91 -8.34 -17.50
C VAL A 40 -9.66 -9.27 -16.33
N VAL A 41 -8.67 -8.95 -15.51
CA VAL A 41 -8.34 -9.72 -14.30
C VAL A 41 -9.11 -9.15 -13.10
N VAL A 42 -9.71 -9.99 -12.28
CA VAL A 42 -10.46 -9.60 -11.08
C VAL A 42 -9.97 -10.39 -9.86
N GLY A 43 -9.50 -9.67 -8.84
CA GLY A 43 -9.14 -10.21 -7.54
C GLY A 43 -9.85 -9.47 -6.41
N ARG A 44 -9.85 -10.02 -5.21
CA ARG A 44 -10.45 -9.40 -4.02
C ARG A 44 -9.73 -9.77 -2.74
N ASP A 45 -9.97 -9.00 -1.69
CA ASP A 45 -9.64 -9.41 -0.32
C ASP A 45 -10.70 -10.37 0.27
N THR A 46 -10.59 -10.64 1.57
CA THR A 46 -11.46 -11.59 2.27
C THR A 46 -12.83 -11.03 2.65
N ARG A 47 -13.08 -9.72 2.57
CA ARG A 47 -14.34 -9.08 3.00
C ARG A 47 -15.56 -9.83 2.48
N PRO A 48 -16.58 -10.12 3.34
CA PRO A 48 -17.78 -10.83 2.91
C PRO A 48 -18.51 -10.13 1.74
N SER A 49 -18.49 -8.80 1.73
CA SER A 49 -19.06 -7.99 0.64
C SER A 49 -18.33 -8.18 -0.69
N GLY A 50 -17.07 -8.65 -0.68
CA GLY A 50 -16.28 -8.89 -1.89
C GLY A 50 -16.91 -9.89 -2.85
N GLN A 51 -17.64 -10.89 -2.35
CA GLN A 51 -18.26 -11.92 -3.20
C GLN A 51 -19.34 -11.34 -4.12
N TRP A 52 -20.29 -10.57 -3.58
CA TRP A 52 -21.36 -10.01 -4.38
C TRP A 52 -20.91 -8.80 -5.21
N LEU A 53 -19.90 -8.04 -4.73
CA LEU A 53 -19.27 -6.99 -5.52
C LEU A 53 -18.53 -7.59 -6.73
N GLN A 54 -17.78 -8.69 -6.53
CA GLN A 54 -17.13 -9.41 -7.63
C GLN A 54 -18.16 -9.89 -8.66
N ALA A 55 -19.26 -10.48 -8.22
CA ALA A 55 -20.32 -10.91 -9.12
C ALA A 55 -20.88 -9.75 -9.95
N ALA A 56 -21.12 -8.58 -9.33
CA ALA A 56 -21.61 -7.39 -10.03
C ALA A 56 -20.58 -6.82 -11.02
N VAL A 57 -19.31 -6.78 -10.65
CA VAL A 57 -18.20 -6.36 -11.52
C VAL A 57 -18.07 -7.29 -12.74
N VAL A 58 -18.09 -8.61 -12.50
CA VAL A 58 -18.05 -9.65 -13.56
C VAL A 58 -19.23 -9.50 -14.50
N GLU A 59 -20.46 -9.33 -13.97
CA GLU A 59 -21.66 -9.09 -14.78
C GLU A 59 -21.51 -7.81 -15.63
N GLY A 60 -20.93 -6.75 -15.07
CA GLY A 60 -20.64 -5.53 -15.79
C GLY A 60 -19.70 -5.73 -16.97
N PHE A 61 -18.60 -6.46 -16.79
CA PHE A 61 -17.63 -6.77 -17.85
C PHE A 61 -18.18 -7.72 -18.90
N THR A 62 -18.75 -8.84 -18.47
CA THR A 62 -19.28 -9.84 -19.41
C THR A 62 -20.47 -9.29 -20.21
N GLY A 63 -21.36 -8.51 -19.57
CA GLY A 63 -22.44 -7.79 -20.24
C GLY A 63 -21.98 -6.73 -21.21
N ALA A 64 -20.72 -6.28 -21.13
CA ALA A 64 -20.09 -5.36 -22.09
C ALA A 64 -19.21 -6.11 -23.13
N GLY A 65 -19.32 -7.44 -23.21
CA GLY A 65 -18.63 -8.25 -24.20
C GLY A 65 -17.16 -8.56 -23.86
N VAL A 66 -16.76 -8.41 -22.61
CA VAL A 66 -15.35 -8.61 -22.19
C VAL A 66 -15.21 -9.89 -21.39
N ASP A 67 -14.25 -10.72 -21.76
CA ASP A 67 -13.88 -11.92 -21.01
C ASP A 67 -13.21 -11.57 -19.68
N VAL A 68 -13.40 -12.41 -18.69
CA VAL A 68 -12.91 -12.21 -17.31
C VAL A 68 -12.03 -13.37 -16.86
N VAL A 69 -10.95 -13.01 -16.17
CA VAL A 69 -10.11 -13.93 -15.40
C VAL A 69 -10.35 -13.69 -13.91
N LEU A 70 -10.72 -14.75 -13.18
CA LEU A 70 -10.89 -14.67 -11.73
C LEU A 70 -9.62 -15.15 -11.01
N LEU A 71 -9.13 -14.35 -10.08
CA LEU A 71 -8.02 -14.73 -9.19
C LEU A 71 -8.49 -15.07 -7.77
N GLY A 72 -9.76 -14.82 -7.45
CA GLY A 72 -10.34 -15.10 -6.13
C GLY A 72 -9.81 -14.16 -5.04
N VAL A 73 -9.64 -14.72 -3.83
CA VAL A 73 -9.01 -14.00 -2.70
C VAL A 73 -7.51 -14.03 -2.90
N ILE A 74 -6.93 -12.84 -3.15
CA ILE A 74 -5.51 -12.71 -3.46
C ILE A 74 -5.03 -11.29 -3.11
N PRO A 75 -3.75 -11.10 -2.71
CA PRO A 75 -3.17 -9.78 -2.51
C PRO A 75 -3.35 -8.82 -3.70
N THR A 76 -3.58 -7.53 -3.40
CA THR A 76 -3.67 -6.48 -4.42
C THR A 76 -2.50 -6.50 -5.42
N PRO A 77 -1.22 -6.62 -4.98
CA PRO A 77 -0.10 -6.69 -5.92
C PRO A 77 -0.11 -7.90 -6.85
N ALA A 78 -0.80 -8.99 -6.50
CA ALA A 78 -0.94 -10.14 -7.40
C ALA A 78 -1.73 -9.78 -8.67
N VAL A 79 -2.77 -8.95 -8.56
CA VAL A 79 -3.53 -8.46 -9.72
C VAL A 79 -2.64 -7.58 -10.61
N ALA A 80 -1.89 -6.66 -10.03
CA ALA A 80 -0.94 -5.84 -10.77
C ALA A 80 0.13 -6.71 -11.46
N ARG A 81 0.67 -7.71 -10.75
CA ARG A 81 1.68 -8.64 -11.26
C ARG A 81 1.15 -9.50 -12.42
N ALA A 82 -0.10 -9.96 -12.35
CA ALA A 82 -0.76 -10.71 -13.42
C ALA A 82 -0.79 -9.93 -14.75
N LEU A 83 -0.86 -8.61 -14.69
CA LEU A 83 -0.82 -7.73 -15.88
C LEU A 83 0.59 -7.54 -16.45
N VAL A 84 1.63 -7.91 -15.70
CA VAL A 84 3.04 -7.79 -16.10
C VAL A 84 3.58 -9.12 -16.62
N ILE A 85 3.42 -10.19 -15.81
CA ILE A 85 4.01 -11.49 -16.13
C ILE A 85 3.04 -12.43 -16.85
N GLY A 86 1.75 -12.03 -16.99
CA GLY A 86 0.67 -12.86 -17.53
C GLY A 86 0.00 -13.74 -16.48
N VAL A 87 -1.08 -14.38 -16.89
CA VAL A 87 -1.89 -15.28 -16.05
C VAL A 87 -1.71 -16.71 -16.54
N PRO A 88 -1.45 -17.70 -15.66
CA PRO A 88 -1.38 -19.09 -16.06
C PRO A 88 -2.64 -19.54 -16.82
N GLY A 89 -2.45 -20.26 -17.93
CA GLY A 89 -3.55 -20.75 -18.77
C GLY A 89 -4.17 -19.72 -19.72
N LEU A 90 -3.82 -18.46 -19.60
CA LEU A 90 -4.30 -17.41 -20.52
C LEU A 90 -3.36 -17.29 -21.73
N GLN A 91 -3.94 -17.30 -22.94
CA GLN A 91 -3.18 -17.28 -24.20
C GLN A 91 -2.89 -15.87 -24.72
N VAL A 92 -3.60 -14.86 -24.22
CA VAL A 92 -3.49 -13.46 -24.61
C VAL A 92 -3.26 -12.61 -23.37
N PRO A 93 -2.51 -11.49 -23.44
CA PRO A 93 -2.34 -10.61 -22.29
C PRO A 93 -3.68 -10.05 -21.79
N ALA A 94 -3.83 -9.96 -20.47
CA ALA A 94 -4.95 -9.24 -19.88
C ALA A 94 -4.78 -7.73 -20.12
N SER A 95 -5.91 -7.05 -20.42
CA SER A 95 -5.88 -5.64 -20.79
C SER A 95 -5.77 -4.71 -19.58
N PHE A 96 -6.47 -5.02 -18.51
CA PHE A 96 -6.43 -4.29 -17.24
C PHE A 96 -6.91 -5.18 -16.09
N GLY A 97 -6.79 -4.71 -14.86
CA GLY A 97 -7.18 -5.46 -13.67
C GLY A 97 -8.03 -4.66 -12.71
N VAL A 98 -8.80 -5.38 -11.90
CA VAL A 98 -9.65 -4.83 -10.85
C VAL A 98 -9.38 -5.56 -9.54
N VAL A 99 -9.23 -4.80 -8.48
CA VAL A 99 -9.17 -5.32 -7.11
C VAL A 99 -10.36 -4.81 -6.32
N ILE A 100 -11.04 -5.72 -5.64
CA ILE A 100 -12.16 -5.41 -4.76
C ILE A 100 -11.66 -5.48 -3.33
N SER A 101 -11.30 -4.32 -2.78
CA SER A 101 -10.74 -4.15 -1.43
C SER A 101 -10.82 -2.71 -0.96
N ALA A 102 -10.92 -2.51 0.34
CA ALA A 102 -10.71 -1.23 1.00
C ALA A 102 -9.43 -1.21 1.85
N SER A 103 -8.44 -2.08 1.55
CA SER A 103 -7.14 -2.17 2.22
C SER A 103 -7.30 -2.29 3.75
N HIS A 104 -6.79 -1.33 4.52
CA HIS A 104 -6.78 -1.33 5.98
C HIS A 104 -8.08 -0.80 6.63
N ASN A 105 -9.09 -0.44 5.86
CA ASN A 105 -10.37 0.04 6.41
C ASN A 105 -11.11 -1.07 7.18
N PRO A 106 -12.07 -0.72 8.08
CA PRO A 106 -12.93 -1.68 8.74
C PRO A 106 -13.69 -2.61 7.77
N MET A 107 -14.15 -3.76 8.26
CA MET A 107 -14.80 -4.82 7.49
C MET A 107 -16.02 -4.35 6.69
N LEU A 108 -16.79 -3.39 7.21
CA LEU A 108 -18.00 -2.87 6.55
C LEU A 108 -17.72 -2.05 5.30
N ASP A 109 -16.51 -1.49 5.18
CA ASP A 109 -16.09 -0.78 3.99
C ASP A 109 -15.65 -1.76 2.90
N ASN A 110 -15.75 -1.34 1.63
CA ASN A 110 -15.11 -2.00 0.51
C ASN A 110 -14.71 -0.96 -0.54
N GLY A 111 -14.00 -1.41 -1.58
CA GLY A 111 -13.53 -0.54 -2.66
C GLY A 111 -13.37 -1.27 -3.97
N ILE A 112 -13.29 -0.51 -5.05
CA ILE A 112 -12.97 -1.01 -6.39
C ILE A 112 -11.80 -0.18 -6.92
N LYS A 113 -10.66 -0.84 -7.12
CA LYS A 113 -9.41 -0.26 -7.62
C LYS A 113 -9.14 -0.79 -9.02
N PHE A 114 -8.65 0.08 -9.91
CA PHE A 114 -8.31 -0.30 -11.27
C PHE A 114 -6.80 -0.23 -11.51
N PHE A 115 -6.28 -1.22 -12.22
CA PHE A 115 -4.91 -1.26 -12.72
C PHE A 115 -4.95 -1.35 -14.24
N GLY A 116 -4.31 -0.41 -14.92
CA GLY A 116 -4.16 -0.41 -16.36
C GLY A 116 -3.11 -1.42 -16.85
N ALA A 117 -2.88 -1.43 -18.14
CA ALA A 117 -1.85 -2.26 -18.76
C ALA A 117 -0.49 -2.07 -18.09
N GLY A 118 0.24 -3.18 -17.88
CA GLY A 118 1.52 -3.17 -17.17
C GLY A 118 1.38 -3.04 -15.65
N GLY A 119 0.20 -3.26 -15.07
CA GLY A 119 0.01 -3.30 -13.62
C GLY A 119 0.11 -1.95 -12.90
N LEU A 120 -0.15 -0.85 -13.59
CA LEU A 120 -0.06 0.50 -13.06
C LEU A 120 -1.44 1.03 -12.71
N LYS A 121 -1.56 1.82 -11.65
CA LYS A 121 -2.81 2.54 -11.35
C LYS A 121 -3.22 3.44 -12.51
N LEU A 122 -4.52 3.61 -12.70
CA LEU A 122 -5.05 4.54 -13.70
C LEU A 122 -4.67 5.99 -13.33
N THR A 123 -4.51 6.84 -14.33
CA THR A 123 -4.31 8.28 -14.10
C THR A 123 -5.59 8.97 -13.67
N ASP A 124 -5.48 10.12 -13.00
CA ASP A 124 -6.64 10.92 -12.57
C ASP A 124 -7.58 11.26 -13.75
N ASP A 125 -7.03 11.53 -14.93
CA ASP A 125 -7.82 11.85 -16.14
C ASP A 125 -8.67 10.67 -16.59
N VAL A 126 -8.12 9.45 -16.55
CA VAL A 126 -8.82 8.22 -16.91
C VAL A 126 -9.89 7.89 -15.86
N GLU A 127 -9.57 8.01 -14.57
CA GLU A 127 -10.55 7.84 -13.48
C GLU A 127 -11.71 8.83 -13.61
N ALA A 128 -11.41 10.11 -13.88
CA ALA A 128 -12.42 11.13 -14.12
C ALA A 128 -13.27 10.85 -15.37
N ALA A 129 -12.68 10.25 -16.41
CA ALA A 129 -13.43 9.85 -17.61
C ALA A 129 -14.38 8.68 -17.31
N ILE A 130 -13.94 7.68 -16.56
CA ILE A 130 -14.79 6.57 -16.08
C ILE A 130 -15.94 7.12 -15.23
N GLU A 131 -15.66 8.04 -14.31
CA GLU A 131 -16.66 8.67 -13.44
C GLU A 131 -17.74 9.41 -14.25
N ARG A 132 -17.35 10.20 -15.25
CA ARG A 132 -18.32 10.86 -16.15
C ARG A 132 -19.24 9.85 -16.83
N ARG A 133 -18.70 8.72 -17.34
CA ARG A 133 -19.51 7.67 -17.97
C ARG A 133 -20.48 7.00 -17.00
N VAL A 134 -20.10 6.85 -15.75
CA VAL A 134 -21.01 6.35 -14.71
C VAL A 134 -22.18 7.31 -14.50
N HIS A 135 -21.91 8.61 -14.45
CA HIS A 135 -22.96 9.63 -14.28
C HIS A 135 -23.87 9.80 -15.49
N ASP A 136 -23.31 9.70 -16.69
CA ASP A 136 -24.06 9.85 -17.94
C ASP A 136 -24.92 8.60 -18.25
N GLY A 137 -24.70 7.51 -17.51
CA GLY A 137 -25.33 6.21 -17.79
C GLY A 137 -24.63 5.52 -18.96
N ALA A 138 -23.66 4.66 -18.67
CA ALA A 138 -22.97 3.89 -19.71
C ALA A 138 -24.00 3.10 -20.54
N GLU A 139 -24.09 3.44 -21.84
CA GLU A 139 -24.98 2.73 -22.77
C GLU A 139 -24.66 1.22 -22.77
N ALA A 140 -25.70 0.41 -22.85
CA ALA A 140 -25.53 -1.03 -23.06
C ALA A 140 -24.88 -1.23 -24.45
N LEU A 141 -23.71 -1.84 -24.46
CA LEU A 141 -23.08 -2.20 -25.73
C LEU A 141 -23.83 -3.40 -26.31
N ASP A 142 -24.22 -3.29 -27.56
CA ASP A 142 -24.84 -4.40 -28.31
C ASP A 142 -23.72 -5.35 -28.79
N THR A 143 -23.21 -6.14 -27.87
CA THR A 143 -22.11 -7.07 -28.10
C THR A 143 -22.48 -8.47 -27.59
N GLU A 144 -21.89 -9.49 -28.19
CA GLU A 144 -21.98 -10.84 -27.62
C GLU A 144 -21.39 -10.82 -26.21
N PRO A 145 -22.07 -11.42 -25.21
CA PRO A 145 -21.56 -11.43 -23.84
C PRO A 145 -20.19 -12.14 -23.73
N GLY A 146 -19.30 -11.53 -22.96
CA GLY A 146 -18.06 -12.18 -22.54
C GLY A 146 -18.33 -13.30 -21.50
N ARG A 147 -17.28 -14.02 -21.13
CA ARG A 147 -17.37 -15.15 -20.18
C ARG A 147 -16.16 -15.15 -19.24
N ILE A 148 -16.24 -15.97 -18.19
CA ILE A 148 -15.08 -16.33 -17.37
C ILE A 148 -14.26 -17.34 -18.19
N VAL A 149 -13.04 -16.95 -18.59
CA VAL A 149 -12.15 -17.76 -19.43
C VAL A 149 -11.10 -18.52 -18.65
N VAL A 150 -10.71 -17.98 -17.47
CA VAL A 150 -9.79 -18.62 -16.51
C VAL A 150 -10.31 -18.33 -15.10
N ASP A 151 -10.28 -19.35 -14.24
CA ASP A 151 -10.60 -19.22 -12.81
C ASP A 151 -9.47 -19.85 -11.98
N LEU A 152 -8.71 -19.00 -11.31
CA LEU A 152 -7.63 -19.37 -10.40
C LEU A 152 -8.01 -19.12 -8.93
N SER A 153 -9.29 -18.97 -8.62
CA SER A 153 -9.76 -18.62 -7.26
C SER A 153 -9.34 -19.64 -6.18
N ALA A 154 -9.05 -20.88 -6.57
CA ALA A 154 -8.59 -21.94 -5.69
C ALA A 154 -7.07 -22.21 -5.78
N ASP A 155 -6.34 -21.50 -6.65
CA ASP A 155 -4.92 -21.77 -6.91
C ASP A 155 -4.09 -20.48 -6.95
N PRO A 156 -3.72 -19.92 -5.78
CA PRO A 156 -2.85 -18.75 -5.68
C PRO A 156 -1.36 -19.10 -5.83
N GLN A 157 -1.00 -20.37 -6.09
CA GLN A 157 0.38 -20.86 -6.11
C GLN A 157 1.25 -20.11 -7.12
N TRP A 158 0.71 -19.72 -8.27
CA TRP A 158 1.42 -18.96 -9.29
C TRP A 158 2.01 -17.65 -8.77
N TYR A 159 1.30 -16.99 -7.85
CA TYR A 159 1.80 -15.75 -7.22
C TYR A 159 2.88 -16.04 -6.19
N ALA A 160 2.70 -17.11 -5.40
CA ALA A 160 3.73 -17.57 -4.47
C ALA A 160 5.04 -17.94 -5.21
N ASP A 161 4.93 -18.69 -6.32
CA ASP A 161 6.09 -19.05 -7.16
C ASP A 161 6.77 -17.83 -7.75
N ALA A 162 5.99 -16.85 -8.20
CA ALA A 162 6.52 -15.59 -8.73
C ALA A 162 7.27 -14.76 -7.67
N LEU A 163 6.79 -14.74 -6.43
CA LEU A 163 7.49 -14.09 -5.31
C LEU A 163 8.79 -14.81 -4.95
N LEU A 164 8.74 -16.14 -4.85
CA LEU A 164 9.89 -16.97 -4.50
C LEU A 164 10.99 -16.93 -5.57
N SER A 165 10.62 -16.81 -6.85
CA SER A 165 11.59 -16.69 -7.94
C SER A 165 12.49 -15.45 -7.85
N GLY A 166 12.01 -14.40 -7.17
CA GLY A 166 12.73 -13.15 -6.94
C GLY A 166 13.42 -13.05 -5.57
N LEU A 167 13.38 -14.11 -4.76
CA LEU A 167 13.94 -14.10 -3.41
C LEU A 167 15.47 -13.88 -3.45
N PRO A 168 16.00 -12.80 -2.83
CA PRO A 168 17.42 -12.48 -2.91
C PRO A 168 18.33 -13.38 -2.09
N HIS A 169 17.80 -14.01 -1.02
CA HIS A 169 18.52 -14.94 -0.15
C HIS A 169 17.53 -15.83 0.61
N PRO A 170 17.79 -17.14 0.78
CA PRO A 170 16.97 -18.03 1.61
C PRO A 170 16.85 -17.55 3.06
N LEU A 171 15.74 -17.90 3.70
CA LEU A 171 15.40 -17.48 5.06
C LEU A 171 15.71 -18.56 6.12
N ASP A 172 16.52 -19.55 5.77
CA ASP A 172 16.85 -20.66 6.66
C ASP A 172 17.37 -20.18 8.02
N GLY A 173 16.84 -20.75 9.09
CA GLY A 173 17.21 -20.41 10.46
C GLY A 173 16.47 -19.24 11.07
N LEU A 174 15.64 -18.50 10.31
CA LEU A 174 14.78 -17.46 10.84
C LEU A 174 13.43 -18.03 11.28
N ARG A 175 13.01 -17.72 12.49
CA ARG A 175 11.64 -17.89 12.97
C ARG A 175 10.86 -16.60 12.79
N VAL A 176 9.77 -16.66 12.02
CA VAL A 176 9.00 -15.48 11.63
C VAL A 176 7.52 -15.65 12.02
N VAL A 177 6.96 -14.67 12.72
CA VAL A 177 5.50 -14.54 12.89
C VAL A 177 4.97 -13.65 11.80
N VAL A 178 3.90 -14.08 11.11
CA VAL A 178 3.22 -13.31 10.07
C VAL A 178 1.77 -13.09 10.45
N ASP A 179 1.40 -11.84 10.63
CA ASP A 179 0.02 -11.39 10.83
C ASP A 179 -0.58 -11.04 9.45
N CYS A 180 -1.57 -11.82 9.04
CA CYS A 180 -2.26 -11.67 7.75
C CYS A 180 -3.47 -10.74 7.80
N ALA A 181 -3.75 -10.08 8.94
CA ALA A 181 -4.90 -9.20 9.12
C ALA A 181 -6.27 -9.85 8.82
N ASN A 182 -6.39 -11.18 8.86
CA ASN A 182 -7.52 -11.95 8.31
C ASN A 182 -7.85 -11.54 6.86
N GLY A 183 -6.87 -11.05 6.13
CA GLY A 183 -6.96 -10.47 4.80
C GLY A 183 -6.41 -11.38 3.69
N ALA A 184 -6.13 -10.81 2.55
CA ALA A 184 -5.72 -11.53 1.34
C ALA A 184 -4.37 -12.27 1.50
N ALA A 185 -3.47 -11.81 2.38
CA ALA A 185 -2.23 -12.53 2.69
C ALA A 185 -2.46 -13.94 3.22
N SER A 186 -3.60 -14.21 3.87
CA SER A 186 -3.97 -15.52 4.43
C SER A 186 -3.90 -16.65 3.42
N THR A 187 -4.13 -16.37 2.14
CA THR A 187 -4.15 -17.38 1.08
C THR A 187 -2.76 -17.85 0.64
N VAL A 188 -1.72 -17.04 0.86
CA VAL A 188 -0.38 -17.29 0.30
C VAL A 188 0.76 -17.21 1.32
N ALA A 189 0.57 -16.52 2.44
CA ALA A 189 1.66 -16.22 3.38
C ALA A 189 2.41 -17.47 3.85
N ARG A 190 1.69 -18.50 4.34
CA ARG A 190 2.31 -19.75 4.80
C ARG A 190 3.16 -20.40 3.71
N THR A 191 2.63 -20.50 2.49
CA THR A 191 3.34 -21.10 1.35
C THR A 191 4.59 -20.30 0.99
N VAL A 192 4.49 -18.98 0.95
CA VAL A 192 5.60 -18.10 0.56
C VAL A 192 6.72 -18.12 1.60
N TYR A 193 6.41 -17.85 2.87
CA TYR A 193 7.45 -17.73 3.89
C TYR A 193 8.11 -19.09 4.22
N ALA A 194 7.32 -20.18 4.27
CA ALA A 194 7.87 -21.52 4.41
C ALA A 194 8.67 -21.95 3.17
N GLY A 195 8.17 -21.64 1.97
CA GLY A 195 8.88 -21.89 0.70
C GLY A 195 10.19 -21.11 0.58
N ALA A 196 10.28 -19.95 1.25
CA ALA A 196 11.53 -19.18 1.36
C ALA A 196 12.53 -19.76 2.38
N GLY A 197 12.16 -20.76 3.20
CA GLY A 197 13.02 -21.42 4.20
C GLY A 197 12.78 -21.00 5.64
N ALA A 198 11.82 -20.10 5.93
CA ALA A 198 11.55 -19.65 7.28
C ALA A 198 10.76 -20.68 8.11
N ASP A 199 11.05 -20.76 9.42
CA ASP A 199 10.16 -21.37 10.41
C ASP A 199 9.02 -20.38 10.70
N VAL A 200 7.89 -20.51 9.97
CA VAL A 200 6.82 -19.53 9.96
C VAL A 200 5.66 -19.90 10.88
N VAL A 201 5.24 -18.95 11.69
CA VAL A 201 3.98 -18.97 12.45
C VAL A 201 3.05 -17.92 11.83
N VAL A 202 1.93 -18.36 11.26
CA VAL A 202 0.92 -17.46 10.68
C VAL A 202 -0.19 -17.27 11.70
N VAL A 203 -0.56 -16.01 11.93
CA VAL A 203 -1.65 -15.60 12.83
C VAL A 203 -2.62 -14.69 12.08
N PHE A 204 -3.87 -14.63 12.53
CA PHE A 204 -4.94 -13.85 11.87
C PHE A 204 -5.03 -14.19 10.38
N ASP A 205 -5.15 -15.50 10.08
CA ASP A 205 -5.23 -16.05 8.72
C ASP A 205 -6.63 -16.59 8.37
N ASP A 206 -7.67 -16.10 9.06
CA ASP A 206 -9.05 -16.48 8.76
C ASP A 206 -9.53 -15.79 7.46
N VAL A 207 -9.86 -16.62 6.48
CA VAL A 207 -10.35 -16.18 5.16
C VAL A 207 -11.85 -15.91 5.11
N SER A 208 -12.59 -16.05 6.22
CA SER A 208 -14.01 -15.66 6.30
C SER A 208 -14.23 -14.18 6.08
N GLY A 209 -13.24 -13.38 6.46
CA GLY A 209 -13.23 -11.92 6.32
C GLY A 209 -14.01 -11.18 7.39
N ASP A 210 -14.68 -11.87 8.31
CA ASP A 210 -15.47 -11.25 9.38
C ASP A 210 -14.61 -10.44 10.36
N GLY A 211 -13.32 -10.79 10.48
CA GLY A 211 -12.35 -10.12 11.34
C GLY A 211 -11.24 -9.38 10.59
N ILE A 212 -11.43 -9.02 9.32
CA ILE A 212 -10.38 -8.33 8.56
C ILE A 212 -10.01 -6.98 9.19
N ASN A 213 -8.72 -6.78 9.47
CA ASN A 213 -8.13 -5.60 10.15
C ASN A 213 -8.67 -5.33 11.58
N ASP A 214 -9.44 -6.24 12.18
CA ASP A 214 -10.00 -6.03 13.52
C ASP A 214 -9.01 -6.47 14.60
N GLY A 215 -8.33 -5.49 15.21
CA GLY A 215 -7.32 -5.70 16.23
C GLY A 215 -6.07 -6.44 15.74
N CYS A 216 -5.82 -6.52 14.45
CA CYS A 216 -4.70 -7.22 13.82
C CYS A 216 -4.16 -6.44 12.61
N GLY A 217 -3.07 -6.95 12.03
CA GLY A 217 -2.44 -6.41 10.84
C GLY A 217 -1.68 -5.10 11.04
N ALA A 218 -1.33 -4.44 9.94
CA ALA A 218 -0.43 -3.30 9.90
C ALA A 218 -0.94 -2.05 10.65
N THR A 219 -2.23 -1.98 11.00
CA THR A 219 -2.79 -0.87 11.77
C THR A 219 -2.93 -1.17 13.27
N HIS A 220 -2.73 -2.43 13.69
CA HIS A 220 -2.89 -2.91 15.06
C HIS A 220 -1.76 -3.88 15.44
N LEU A 221 -0.56 -3.35 15.64
CA LEU A 221 0.65 -4.15 15.83
C LEU A 221 0.76 -4.86 17.19
N GLU A 222 -0.12 -4.57 18.14
CA GLU A 222 -0.11 -5.18 19.48
C GLU A 222 -0.22 -6.70 19.40
N ALA A 223 -1.03 -7.20 18.47
CA ALA A 223 -1.24 -8.63 18.28
C ALA A 223 0.01 -9.34 17.78
N VAL A 224 0.64 -8.85 16.71
CA VAL A 224 1.90 -9.43 16.20
C VAL A 224 3.04 -9.29 17.20
N ARG A 225 3.11 -8.19 17.96
CA ARG A 225 4.09 -8.01 19.05
C ARG A 225 3.94 -9.05 20.17
N ALA A 226 2.71 -9.38 20.52
CA ALA A 226 2.43 -10.43 21.50
C ALA A 226 2.84 -11.80 20.94
N ALA A 227 2.47 -12.11 19.70
CA ALA A 227 2.79 -13.37 19.06
C ALA A 227 4.31 -13.56 18.86
N VAL A 228 5.07 -12.52 18.51
CA VAL A 228 6.54 -12.57 18.45
C VAL A 228 7.15 -13.03 19.77
N ARG A 229 6.71 -12.47 20.89
CA ARG A 229 7.20 -12.85 22.22
C ARG A 229 6.78 -14.28 22.61
N GLU A 230 5.52 -14.64 22.36
CA GLU A 230 4.95 -15.97 22.65
C GLU A 230 5.72 -17.07 21.91
N HIS A 231 5.93 -16.87 20.62
CA HIS A 231 6.60 -17.85 19.76
C HIS A 231 8.14 -17.69 19.74
N ARG A 232 8.69 -16.70 20.48
CA ARG A 232 10.14 -16.40 20.49
C ARG A 232 10.67 -16.22 19.06
N ALA A 233 9.94 -15.50 18.24
CA ALA A 233 10.32 -15.28 16.86
C ALA A 233 11.42 -14.20 16.76
N ASP A 234 12.25 -14.31 15.73
CA ASP A 234 13.29 -13.33 15.42
C ASP A 234 12.69 -12.05 14.85
N VAL A 235 11.62 -12.20 14.06
CA VAL A 235 10.92 -11.10 13.39
C VAL A 235 9.42 -11.36 13.37
N GLY A 236 8.63 -10.30 13.59
CA GLY A 236 7.22 -10.25 13.26
C GLY A 236 7.00 -9.44 11.98
N ILE A 237 6.10 -9.90 11.13
CA ILE A 237 5.62 -9.18 9.94
C ILE A 237 4.13 -8.96 10.08
N ALA A 238 3.65 -7.77 9.73
CA ALA A 238 2.23 -7.45 9.69
C ALA A 238 1.85 -6.88 8.32
N HIS A 239 0.87 -7.50 7.70
CA HIS A 239 0.23 -7.03 6.47
C HIS A 239 -1.08 -6.31 6.79
N ASP A 240 -1.62 -5.57 5.84
CA ASP A 240 -2.99 -5.07 5.89
C ASP A 240 -3.93 -5.96 5.07
N GLY A 241 -5.22 -5.61 5.04
CA GLY A 241 -6.27 -6.48 4.49
C GLY A 241 -6.08 -6.93 3.05
N ASP A 242 -5.41 -6.16 2.20
CA ASP A 242 -5.09 -6.51 0.82
C ASP A 242 -3.58 -6.71 0.55
N ALA A 243 -2.80 -6.73 1.64
CA ALA A 243 -1.39 -7.08 1.66
C ALA A 243 -0.49 -6.24 0.72
N ASP A 244 -0.87 -4.99 0.45
CA ASP A 244 -0.01 -4.06 -0.26
C ASP A 244 1.00 -3.35 0.67
N ARG A 245 0.92 -3.61 2.01
CA ARG A 245 1.78 -3.06 3.05
C ARG A 245 2.52 -4.12 3.83
N CYS A 246 3.70 -3.72 4.33
CA CYS A 246 4.51 -4.48 5.27
C CYS A 246 4.99 -3.56 6.39
N LEU A 247 4.65 -3.90 7.62
CA LEU A 247 5.34 -3.41 8.81
C LEU A 247 6.01 -4.57 9.52
N ALA A 248 7.06 -4.30 10.29
CA ALA A 248 7.78 -5.34 10.97
C ALA A 248 7.93 -5.05 12.47
N VAL A 249 8.24 -6.10 13.24
CA VAL A 249 8.44 -6.05 14.68
C VAL A 249 9.70 -6.85 15.02
N THR A 250 10.58 -6.27 15.83
CA THR A 250 11.79 -6.94 16.32
C THR A 250 11.46 -8.04 17.35
N ALA A 251 12.41 -8.91 17.65
CA ALA A 251 12.28 -9.92 18.70
C ALA A 251 11.93 -9.33 20.09
N SER A 252 12.32 -8.08 20.38
CA SER A 252 11.95 -7.35 21.61
C SER A 252 10.54 -6.78 21.57
N GLY A 253 9.93 -6.71 20.38
CA GLY A 253 8.60 -6.14 20.17
C GLY A 253 8.62 -4.67 19.75
N ASP A 254 9.77 -4.13 19.33
CA ASP A 254 9.86 -2.77 18.80
C ASP A 254 9.38 -2.70 17.35
N VAL A 255 8.65 -1.65 17.01
CA VAL A 255 8.09 -1.47 15.68
C VAL A 255 9.15 -0.98 14.71
N VAL A 256 9.22 -1.62 13.56
CA VAL A 256 10.01 -1.23 12.39
C VAL A 256 9.03 -0.89 11.28
N ASP A 257 8.79 0.41 11.10
CA ASP A 257 7.80 0.89 10.13
C ASP A 257 8.36 1.05 8.71
N GLY A 258 7.54 1.56 7.79
CA GLY A 258 7.91 1.72 6.39
C GLY A 258 9.16 2.57 6.19
N ASP A 259 9.38 3.63 6.97
CA ASP A 259 10.60 4.44 6.86
C ASP A 259 11.86 3.64 7.25
N ALA A 260 11.76 2.85 8.33
CA ALA A 260 12.87 2.02 8.76
C ALA A 260 13.14 0.87 7.77
N ILE A 261 12.07 0.26 7.21
CA ILE A 261 12.20 -0.76 6.17
C ILE A 261 12.84 -0.15 4.91
N LEU A 262 12.38 1.03 4.47
CA LEU A 262 12.99 1.76 3.36
C LEU A 262 14.48 2.04 3.59
N ALA A 263 14.86 2.46 4.79
CA ALA A 263 16.27 2.70 5.13
C ALA A 263 17.10 1.43 5.04
N ILE A 264 16.62 0.31 5.60
CA ILE A 264 17.31 -0.99 5.55
C ILE A 264 17.47 -1.46 4.11
N LEU A 265 16.40 -1.42 3.31
CA LEU A 265 16.43 -1.89 1.92
C LEU A 265 17.26 -0.95 1.02
N ALA A 266 17.21 0.36 1.25
CA ALA A 266 18.03 1.32 0.51
C ALA A 266 19.52 1.05 0.69
N VAL A 267 19.97 0.82 1.95
CA VAL A 267 21.36 0.48 2.24
C VAL A 267 21.75 -0.87 1.63
N ASP A 268 20.87 -1.89 1.73
CA ASP A 268 21.12 -3.20 1.12
C ASP A 268 21.30 -3.09 -0.41
N LEU A 269 20.36 -2.43 -1.08
CA LEU A 269 20.41 -2.25 -2.53
C LEU A 269 21.63 -1.41 -2.96
N PHE A 270 21.98 -0.39 -2.18
CA PHE A 270 23.16 0.43 -2.44
C PHE A 270 24.47 -0.38 -2.31
N ASP A 271 24.63 -1.15 -1.22
CA ASP A 271 25.78 -2.01 -0.98
C ASP A 271 25.96 -3.05 -2.09
N ARG A 272 24.86 -3.52 -2.68
CA ARG A 272 24.82 -4.48 -3.79
C ARG A 272 24.93 -3.84 -5.18
N GLY A 273 25.01 -2.52 -5.28
CA GLY A 273 25.06 -1.80 -6.56
C GLY A 273 23.74 -1.83 -7.36
N LEU A 274 22.62 -2.07 -6.67
CA LEU A 274 21.28 -2.20 -7.25
C LEU A 274 20.37 -0.97 -6.99
N LEU A 275 20.95 0.15 -6.53
CA LEU A 275 20.22 1.40 -6.29
C LEU A 275 20.64 2.47 -7.31
N PRO A 276 19.99 2.57 -8.47
CA PRO A 276 20.31 3.56 -9.51
C PRO A 276 20.32 4.98 -8.97
N GLY A 277 21.32 5.77 -9.31
CA GLY A 277 21.48 7.15 -8.87
C GLY A 277 21.61 7.32 -7.36
N ALA A 278 21.83 6.23 -6.59
CA ALA A 278 21.88 6.24 -5.14
C ALA A 278 20.68 7.04 -4.55
N THR A 279 19.46 6.81 -5.06
CA THR A 279 18.28 7.59 -4.71
C THR A 279 17.06 6.69 -4.52
N ILE A 280 16.25 6.99 -3.50
CA ILE A 280 14.93 6.40 -3.29
C ILE A 280 13.83 7.46 -3.39
N ALA A 281 12.57 7.05 -3.60
CA ALA A 281 11.43 7.94 -3.48
C ALA A 281 10.72 7.73 -2.13
N ALA A 282 10.36 8.83 -1.45
CA ALA A 282 9.55 8.78 -0.23
C ALA A 282 8.64 10.02 -0.15
N THR A 283 7.54 9.92 0.61
CA THR A 283 6.59 11.03 0.70
C THR A 283 7.04 12.10 1.69
N VAL A 284 6.41 13.28 1.62
CA VAL A 284 6.59 14.36 2.63
C VAL A 284 6.17 13.90 4.03
N MET A 285 5.54 12.75 4.22
CA MET A 285 5.17 12.21 5.53
C MET A 285 6.27 11.36 6.17
N SER A 286 7.25 10.89 5.39
CA SER A 286 8.40 10.16 5.94
C SER A 286 9.16 11.01 6.94
N ASN A 287 9.58 10.40 8.04
CA ASN A 287 10.34 11.09 9.08
C ASN A 287 11.63 11.71 8.52
N LEU A 288 11.96 12.92 8.89
CA LEU A 288 13.18 13.62 8.45
C LEU A 288 14.46 12.81 8.76
N GLY A 289 14.39 11.98 9.80
CA GLY A 289 15.45 11.03 10.15
C GLY A 289 15.81 10.08 9.01
N LEU A 290 14.85 9.71 8.13
CA LEU A 290 15.11 8.87 6.96
C LEU A 290 16.11 9.55 6.01
N ALA A 291 15.85 10.78 5.62
CA ALA A 291 16.73 11.52 4.72
C ALA A 291 18.12 11.76 5.35
N SER A 292 18.16 12.03 6.65
CA SER A 292 19.41 12.21 7.41
C SER A 292 20.23 10.92 7.47
N ALA A 293 19.58 9.80 7.81
CA ALA A 293 20.21 8.48 7.88
C ALA A 293 20.79 8.06 6.52
N LEU A 294 20.00 8.15 5.46
CA LEU A 294 20.42 7.75 4.11
C LEU A 294 21.55 8.63 3.55
N ARG A 295 21.53 9.93 3.87
CA ARG A 295 22.61 10.85 3.46
C ARG A 295 23.97 10.41 4.03
N SER A 296 24.02 9.85 5.24
CA SER A 296 25.27 9.32 5.83
C SER A 296 25.84 8.11 5.07
N HIS A 297 25.00 7.43 4.31
CA HIS A 297 25.37 6.34 3.42
C HIS A 297 25.57 6.78 1.95
N GLY A 298 25.50 8.09 1.65
CA GLY A 298 25.60 8.60 0.28
C GLY A 298 24.33 8.40 -0.55
N ILE A 299 23.19 8.14 0.10
CA ILE A 299 21.90 7.89 -0.56
C ILE A 299 21.01 9.13 -0.40
N SER A 300 20.36 9.53 -1.49
CA SER A 300 19.43 10.66 -1.55
C SER A 300 17.97 10.19 -1.44
N VAL A 301 17.08 11.11 -1.02
CA VAL A 301 15.64 10.88 -1.00
C VAL A 301 14.95 11.88 -1.92
N ALA A 302 14.29 11.39 -2.95
CA ALA A 302 13.40 12.15 -3.82
C ALA A 302 12.03 12.26 -3.14
N VAL A 303 11.75 13.45 -2.57
CA VAL A 303 10.51 13.68 -1.81
C VAL A 303 9.34 13.90 -2.76
N THR A 304 8.20 13.25 -2.48
CA THR A 304 6.95 13.35 -3.23
C THR A 304 5.80 13.88 -2.38
N ALA A 305 4.69 14.21 -3.01
CA ALA A 305 3.42 14.37 -2.31
C ALA A 305 2.99 13.04 -1.66
N VAL A 306 2.01 13.10 -0.75
CA VAL A 306 1.41 11.92 -0.11
C VAL A 306 0.62 11.11 -1.15
N GLY A 307 0.71 9.81 -1.03
CA GLY A 307 -0.01 8.85 -1.87
C GLY A 307 0.95 8.01 -2.73
N ASP A 308 0.65 6.75 -2.80
CA ASP A 308 1.41 5.73 -3.51
C ASP A 308 1.57 6.03 -5.01
N ARG A 309 0.57 6.66 -5.63
CA ARG A 309 0.65 7.15 -7.01
C ARG A 309 1.79 8.15 -7.20
N SER A 310 1.91 9.14 -6.31
CA SER A 310 2.98 10.15 -6.37
C SER A 310 4.37 9.51 -6.25
N VAL A 311 4.49 8.47 -5.42
CA VAL A 311 5.72 7.70 -5.25
C VAL A 311 6.06 6.94 -6.54
N THR A 312 5.10 6.16 -7.07
CA THR A 312 5.32 5.34 -8.27
C THR A 312 5.56 6.18 -9.53
N GLU A 313 4.88 7.30 -9.69
CA GLU A 313 5.13 8.25 -10.79
C GLU A 313 6.56 8.83 -10.70
N ARG A 314 6.99 9.23 -9.52
CA ARG A 314 8.35 9.74 -9.30
C ARG A 314 9.40 8.65 -9.56
N MET A 315 9.18 7.44 -9.07
CA MET A 315 10.08 6.31 -9.31
C MET A 315 10.25 6.05 -10.82
N ARG A 316 9.15 6.06 -11.57
CA ARG A 316 9.18 5.86 -13.02
C ARG A 316 9.87 7.00 -13.76
N ALA A 317 9.59 8.25 -13.39
CA ALA A 317 10.18 9.41 -14.03
C ALA A 317 11.69 9.47 -13.87
N ASP A 318 12.20 9.08 -12.71
CA ASP A 318 13.63 9.16 -12.35
C ASP A 318 14.34 7.80 -12.47
N GLY A 319 13.65 6.71 -12.83
CA GLY A 319 14.23 5.36 -12.93
C GLY A 319 14.69 4.79 -11.59
N LEU A 320 13.95 5.06 -10.48
CA LEU A 320 14.32 4.64 -9.14
C LEU A 320 13.88 3.20 -8.87
N ALA A 321 14.74 2.41 -8.23
CA ALA A 321 14.48 1.01 -7.90
C ALA A 321 13.63 0.81 -6.64
N LEU A 322 13.65 1.77 -5.70
CA LEU A 322 12.99 1.67 -4.39
C LEU A 322 12.23 2.96 -4.08
N GLY A 323 11.04 2.83 -3.56
CA GLY A 323 10.27 3.92 -3.00
C GLY A 323 9.13 3.43 -2.14
N GLY A 324 8.55 4.32 -1.35
CA GLY A 324 7.41 3.94 -0.49
C GLY A 324 7.01 5.00 0.51
N GLU A 325 6.22 4.56 1.47
CA GLU A 325 5.62 5.36 2.51
C GLU A 325 5.85 4.79 3.90
N GLN A 326 5.82 5.63 4.92
CA GLN A 326 5.89 5.21 6.32
C GLN A 326 4.84 4.16 6.70
N SER A 327 3.69 4.16 6.01
CA SER A 327 2.61 3.19 6.18
C SER A 327 2.98 1.74 5.83
N GLY A 328 4.17 1.53 5.24
CA GLY A 328 4.64 0.21 4.79
C GLY A 328 4.29 -0.14 3.34
N HIS A 329 3.66 0.77 2.59
CA HIS A 329 3.47 0.62 1.15
C HIS A 329 4.80 0.88 0.45
N ILE A 330 5.52 -0.19 0.09
CA ILE A 330 6.88 -0.14 -0.47
C ILE A 330 6.90 -0.82 -1.83
N VAL A 331 7.52 -0.16 -2.79
CA VAL A 331 7.66 -0.60 -4.18
C VAL A 331 9.11 -0.94 -4.48
N LEU A 332 9.35 -2.16 -4.92
CA LEU A 332 10.60 -2.66 -5.48
C LEU A 332 10.42 -2.75 -7.00
N ALA A 333 10.83 -1.72 -7.73
CA ALA A 333 10.45 -1.51 -9.14
C ALA A 333 10.88 -2.63 -10.10
N ASP A 334 11.96 -3.35 -9.79
CA ASP A 334 12.43 -4.48 -10.60
C ASP A 334 11.48 -5.68 -10.57
N GLN A 335 10.61 -5.76 -9.53
CA GLN A 335 9.75 -6.91 -9.30
C GLN A 335 8.25 -6.56 -9.16
N ALA A 336 7.92 -5.31 -8.84
CA ALA A 336 6.54 -4.88 -8.61
C ALA A 336 6.28 -3.47 -9.16
N THR A 337 5.05 -3.23 -9.62
CA THR A 337 4.62 -1.93 -10.14
C THR A 337 3.78 -1.14 -9.14
N THR A 338 3.47 -1.75 -8.01
CA THR A 338 2.78 -1.16 -6.85
C THR A 338 3.41 -1.72 -5.57
N GLY A 339 3.00 -1.23 -4.40
CA GLY A 339 3.41 -1.82 -3.14
C GLY A 339 3.03 -3.29 -3.05
N ASP A 340 3.97 -4.09 -2.59
CA ASP A 340 3.79 -5.52 -2.35
C ASP A 340 4.36 -5.84 -0.98
N GLY A 341 3.46 -6.02 -0.01
CA GLY A 341 3.85 -6.22 1.38
C GLY A 341 4.61 -7.52 1.59
N ILE A 342 4.23 -8.60 0.88
CA ILE A 342 4.89 -9.90 1.01
C ILE A 342 6.28 -9.85 0.36
N LEU A 343 6.40 -9.26 -0.83
CA LEU A 343 7.69 -9.05 -1.50
C LEU A 343 8.63 -8.21 -0.62
N THR A 344 8.12 -7.12 -0.06
CA THR A 344 8.87 -6.24 0.86
C THR A 344 9.38 -7.01 2.07
N ALA A 345 8.53 -7.83 2.70
CA ALA A 345 8.90 -8.68 3.83
C ALA A 345 9.98 -9.71 3.44
N LEU A 346 9.87 -10.36 2.28
CA LEU A 346 10.87 -11.29 1.80
C LEU A 346 12.24 -10.62 1.63
N HIS A 347 12.31 -9.43 1.07
CA HIS A 347 13.55 -8.67 0.93
C HIS A 347 14.13 -8.25 2.29
N LEU A 348 13.28 -7.78 3.21
CA LEU A 348 13.69 -7.42 4.57
C LEU A 348 14.27 -8.62 5.33
N LEU A 349 13.56 -9.76 5.31
CA LEU A 349 13.98 -10.99 5.97
C LEU A 349 15.24 -11.58 5.32
N ALA A 350 15.36 -11.51 4.00
CA ALA A 350 16.56 -11.92 3.27
C ALA A 350 17.79 -11.08 3.70
N ARG A 351 17.61 -9.77 3.98
CA ARG A 351 18.67 -8.93 4.52
C ARG A 351 19.04 -9.32 5.96
N VAL A 352 18.05 -9.65 6.79
CA VAL A 352 18.31 -10.20 8.15
C VAL A 352 19.11 -11.49 8.04
N ALA A 353 18.65 -12.46 7.26
CA ALA A 353 19.32 -13.76 7.08
C ALA A 353 20.75 -13.63 6.53
N SER A 354 20.92 -12.87 5.46
CA SER A 354 22.22 -12.75 4.77
C SER A 354 23.27 -11.96 5.58
N SER A 355 22.83 -10.99 6.38
CA SER A 355 23.74 -10.17 7.18
C SER A 355 24.15 -10.81 8.50
N GLY A 356 23.40 -11.78 9.00
CA GLY A 356 23.56 -12.35 10.35
C GLY A 356 23.28 -11.35 11.49
N ARG A 357 22.69 -10.19 11.17
CA ARG A 357 22.30 -9.15 12.14
C ARG A 357 20.82 -9.25 12.45
N SER A 358 20.46 -8.96 13.69
CA SER A 358 19.05 -8.86 14.08
C SER A 358 18.34 -7.70 13.37
N LEU A 359 17.01 -7.79 13.25
CA LEU A 359 16.21 -6.69 12.71
C LEU A 359 16.40 -5.39 13.51
N ALA A 360 16.55 -5.48 14.85
CA ALA A 360 16.82 -4.32 15.71
C ALA A 360 18.14 -3.61 15.34
N GLU A 361 19.21 -4.39 15.09
CA GLU A 361 20.50 -3.83 14.65
C GLU A 361 20.44 -3.23 13.25
N LEU A 362 19.67 -3.82 12.34
CA LEU A 362 19.47 -3.23 11.02
C LEU A 362 18.63 -1.96 11.08
N ALA A 363 17.58 -1.95 11.88
CA ALA A 363 16.70 -0.78 12.05
C ALA A 363 17.40 0.41 12.73
N SER A 364 18.51 0.18 13.45
CA SER A 364 19.30 1.26 14.07
C SER A 364 19.95 2.23 13.08
N VAL A 365 19.92 1.94 11.78
CA VAL A 365 20.29 2.88 10.73
C VAL A 365 19.44 4.15 10.77
N LEU A 366 18.16 4.03 11.16
CA LEU A 366 17.22 5.14 11.25
C LEU A 366 17.12 5.66 12.68
N HIS A 367 17.60 6.88 12.90
CA HIS A 367 17.30 7.63 14.11
C HIS A 367 16.10 8.54 13.87
N ARG A 368 14.93 8.15 14.43
CA ARG A 368 13.72 8.93 14.33
C ARG A 368 13.83 10.23 15.10
N LEU A 369 13.44 11.31 14.46
CA LEU A 369 13.13 12.55 15.18
C LEU A 369 11.75 12.42 15.84
N PRO A 370 11.60 12.86 17.09
CA PRO A 370 10.30 13.04 17.71
C PRO A 370 9.37 13.86 16.80
N GLN A 371 8.17 13.34 16.60
CA GLN A 371 7.16 13.94 15.72
C GLN A 371 5.87 14.18 16.50
N VAL A 372 5.33 15.39 16.39
CA VAL A 372 4.02 15.75 16.95
C VAL A 372 3.11 16.21 15.82
N LEU A 373 1.91 15.61 15.76
CA LEU A 373 0.85 15.97 14.82
C LEU A 373 -0.37 16.51 15.59
N VAL A 374 -0.74 17.75 15.32
CA VAL A 374 -1.94 18.40 15.87
C VAL A 374 -2.95 18.63 14.76
N ASN A 375 -4.17 18.08 14.93
CA ASN A 375 -5.29 18.32 14.03
C ASN A 375 -6.13 19.46 14.59
N VAL A 376 -6.21 20.61 13.90
CA VAL A 376 -6.98 21.77 14.32
C VAL A 376 -8.23 21.89 13.46
N ARG A 377 -9.39 21.81 14.11
CA ARG A 377 -10.68 22.03 13.44
C ARG A 377 -10.83 23.53 13.16
N VAL A 378 -11.12 23.90 11.90
CA VAL A 378 -11.23 25.30 11.46
C VAL A 378 -12.49 25.48 10.63
N VAL A 379 -13.06 26.69 10.67
CA VAL A 379 -14.23 27.04 9.87
C VAL A 379 -13.83 27.33 8.43
N ASP A 380 -12.74 28.09 8.25
CA ASP A 380 -12.17 28.46 6.97
C ASP A 380 -10.71 28.01 6.91
N ARG A 381 -10.43 27.04 6.05
CA ARG A 381 -9.09 26.47 5.87
C ARG A 381 -8.12 27.44 5.24
N GLU A 382 -8.55 28.27 4.28
CA GLU A 382 -7.68 29.24 3.60
C GLU A 382 -7.28 30.37 4.54
N ALA A 383 -8.24 30.89 5.31
CA ALA A 383 -7.96 31.89 6.33
C ALA A 383 -7.00 31.34 7.40
N ALA A 384 -7.22 30.13 7.90
CA ALA A 384 -6.33 29.48 8.86
C ALA A 384 -4.91 29.27 8.30
N LEU A 385 -4.79 28.80 7.05
CA LEU A 385 -3.48 28.65 6.40
C LEU A 385 -2.77 29.99 6.24
N SER A 386 -3.47 31.07 5.88
CA SER A 386 -2.86 32.41 5.74
C SER A 386 -2.23 32.90 7.03
N VAL A 387 -2.77 32.50 8.19
CA VAL A 387 -2.26 32.86 9.52
C VAL A 387 -1.08 31.97 9.93
N VAL A 388 -1.21 30.64 9.75
CA VAL A 388 -0.22 29.70 10.30
C VAL A 388 1.02 29.54 9.41
N MET A 389 0.92 29.70 8.09
CA MET A 389 2.05 29.48 7.18
C MET A 389 3.25 30.39 7.43
N PRO A 390 3.09 31.72 7.67
CA PRO A 390 4.23 32.56 8.03
C PRO A 390 4.93 32.11 9.32
N LEU A 391 4.15 31.75 10.37
CA LEU A 391 4.68 31.29 11.64
C LEU A 391 5.37 29.91 11.51
N ALA A 392 4.84 29.06 10.65
CA ALA A 392 5.45 27.78 10.31
C ALA A 392 6.79 27.96 9.59
N GLY A 393 6.89 28.95 8.69
CA GLY A 393 8.13 29.32 8.03
C GLY A 393 9.21 29.78 9.03
N GLU A 394 8.85 30.67 9.93
CA GLU A 394 9.78 31.15 11.00
C GLU A 394 10.23 30.00 11.93
N ALA A 395 9.33 29.06 12.24
CA ALA A 395 9.66 27.89 13.05
C ALA A 395 10.59 26.94 12.30
N ALA A 396 10.34 26.71 11.00
CA ALA A 396 11.20 25.89 10.14
C ALA A 396 12.60 26.49 10.01
N GLU A 397 12.73 27.81 9.82
CA GLU A 397 14.03 28.51 9.78
C GLU A 397 14.82 28.33 11.09
N ARG A 398 14.14 28.39 12.25
CA ARG A 398 14.79 28.16 13.56
C ARG A 398 15.24 26.72 13.77
N LEU A 399 14.50 25.74 13.25
CA LEU A 399 14.88 24.33 13.30
C LEU A 399 16.02 24.00 12.33
N GLY A 400 16.10 24.71 11.20
CA GLY A 400 17.08 24.43 10.15
C GLY A 400 17.06 22.96 9.71
N ASP A 401 18.24 22.35 9.59
CA ASP A 401 18.37 20.94 9.19
C ASP A 401 18.07 19.94 10.32
N THR A 402 17.83 20.42 11.55
CA THR A 402 17.61 19.56 12.71
C THR A 402 16.13 19.22 12.94
N GLY A 403 15.21 19.83 12.21
CA GLY A 403 13.80 19.56 12.35
C GLY A 403 12.99 20.04 11.14
N ARG A 404 11.68 19.87 11.22
CA ARG A 404 10.77 20.20 10.12
C ARG A 404 9.40 20.63 10.63
N VAL A 405 8.80 21.58 9.94
CA VAL A 405 7.39 21.95 10.12
C VAL A 405 6.63 21.68 8.81
N LEU A 406 5.55 20.93 8.90
CA LEU A 406 4.65 20.66 7.79
C LEU A 406 3.23 21.05 8.18
N VAL A 407 2.65 22.03 7.48
CA VAL A 407 1.26 22.44 7.65
C VAL A 407 0.49 22.15 6.37
N ARG A 408 -0.65 21.48 6.50
CA ARG A 408 -1.48 21.14 5.34
C ARG A 408 -2.96 21.09 5.69
N PRO A 409 -3.87 21.44 4.76
CA PRO A 409 -5.29 21.21 4.93
C PRO A 409 -5.61 19.72 4.83
N SER A 410 -6.65 19.26 5.52
CA SER A 410 -7.23 17.93 5.27
C SER A 410 -8.00 17.96 3.95
N GLY A 411 -7.90 16.91 3.16
CA GLY A 411 -8.64 16.78 1.90
C GLY A 411 -10.16 16.59 2.13
N THR A 412 -10.52 15.87 3.19
CA THR A 412 -11.90 15.41 3.45
C THR A 412 -12.57 16.08 4.63
N GLU A 413 -11.83 16.65 5.57
CA GLU A 413 -12.36 17.20 6.82
C GLU A 413 -12.08 18.69 6.95
N PRO A 414 -12.88 19.47 7.72
CA PRO A 414 -12.65 20.87 7.96
C PRO A 414 -11.53 21.07 9.03
N LEU A 415 -10.33 20.62 8.72
CA LEU A 415 -9.16 20.78 9.59
C LEU A 415 -7.89 21.16 8.84
N VAL A 416 -6.99 21.81 9.61
CA VAL A 416 -5.59 22.01 9.26
C VAL A 416 -4.74 21.08 10.14
N ARG A 417 -3.82 20.34 9.52
CA ARG A 417 -2.87 19.44 10.17
C ARG A 417 -1.54 20.16 10.33
N VAL A 418 -1.07 20.27 11.56
CA VAL A 418 0.24 20.84 11.91
C VAL A 418 1.11 19.69 12.40
N MET A 419 2.17 19.37 11.65
CA MET A 419 3.15 18.37 12.01
C MET A 419 4.50 19.04 12.26
N VAL A 420 5.13 18.69 13.35
CA VAL A 420 6.47 19.20 13.71
C VAL A 420 7.36 18.02 14.07
N GLU A 421 8.56 18.00 13.51
CA GLU A 421 9.66 17.13 13.89
C GLU A 421 10.80 17.98 14.45
N ALA A 422 11.36 17.57 15.58
CA ALA A 422 12.44 18.27 16.25
C ALA A 422 13.38 17.29 16.96
N PRO A 423 14.60 17.74 17.37
CA PRO A 423 15.56 16.89 18.07
C PRO A 423 15.04 16.26 19.38
N ASP A 424 14.12 16.92 20.06
CA ASP A 424 13.47 16.40 21.26
C ASP A 424 11.94 16.59 21.21
N ALA A 425 11.24 15.76 22.00
CA ALA A 425 9.78 15.71 22.00
C ALA A 425 9.13 16.99 22.54
N ASP A 426 9.73 17.62 23.52
CA ASP A 426 9.19 18.83 24.16
C ASP A 426 9.26 20.01 23.18
N GLN A 427 10.38 20.13 22.45
CA GLN A 427 10.52 21.13 21.40
C GLN A 427 9.51 20.93 20.27
N ALA A 428 9.30 19.69 19.83
CA ALA A 428 8.31 19.36 18.81
C ALA A 428 6.90 19.73 19.27
N ALA A 429 6.55 19.38 20.51
CA ALA A 429 5.24 19.68 21.10
C ALA A 429 5.01 21.19 21.26
N ASP A 430 5.98 21.91 21.80
CA ASP A 430 5.90 23.37 21.99
C ASP A 430 5.65 24.11 20.67
N ILE A 431 6.36 23.74 19.62
CA ILE A 431 6.21 24.39 18.32
C ILE A 431 4.84 24.02 17.72
N ALA A 432 4.45 22.73 17.76
CA ALA A 432 3.18 22.28 17.20
C ALA A 432 1.98 22.95 17.89
N GLU A 433 1.98 23.01 19.23
CA GLU A 433 0.89 23.65 19.98
C GLU A 433 0.82 25.18 19.77
N ARG A 434 1.96 25.89 19.67
CA ARG A 434 1.95 27.32 19.34
C ARG A 434 1.36 27.60 17.97
N LEU A 435 1.74 26.81 16.97
CA LEU A 435 1.19 26.91 15.62
C LEU A 435 -0.30 26.58 15.61
N ALA A 436 -0.71 25.49 16.28
CA ALA A 436 -2.10 25.09 16.39
C ALA A 436 -2.95 26.17 17.10
N ALA A 437 -2.44 26.79 18.17
CA ALA A 437 -3.13 27.83 18.91
C ALA A 437 -3.39 29.09 18.07
N SER A 438 -2.55 29.39 17.07
CA SER A 438 -2.71 30.56 16.19
C SER A 438 -3.94 30.48 15.27
N ILE A 439 -4.53 29.29 15.10
CA ILE A 439 -5.66 29.04 14.16
C ILE A 439 -6.87 28.35 14.82
N ARG A 440 -6.88 28.21 16.16
CA ARG A 440 -8.05 27.82 16.96
C ARG A 440 -8.98 29.04 17.19
#